data_8009e8fa371f460754de9f1cf49c8b35
#
_entry.id   8009e8fa371f460754de9f1cf49c8b35
#
_cell.length_a   1.000
_cell.length_b   1.000
_cell.length_c   1.000
_cell.angle_alpha   90.00
_cell.angle_beta   90.00
_cell.angle_gamma   90.00
#
_symmetry.space_group_name_H-M   'P 1'
#
loop_
_entity.id
_entity.type
_entity.pdbx_description
1 polymer ?
#
loop_
_entity_poly.entity_id
_entity_poly.type
_entity_poly.pdbx_seq_one_letter_code
_entity_poly.pdbx_strand_id
1 'polypeptide(L)'
;MPDPWAQFHLEEIATEPCIRYRYNAVTGEWVQDQIHMKMGTQPFGKGAMRECFRAKKLSNFSHSSNWKSASNYVAKRYMETVDRNVYFEDVRLQMEAKLWGEEYNRHRPPKQVDIMQMCVVEMTNRPSKPLFHLEHYIEGKYIKYNSNSGFVRDDNIRLTPQAFSHFSFERSGHQLIVVDIQGVGDLYTDPQIHTAKGTDFGDGNLGVRGMALFFHSHLCNKICKSMGLTPFDISPAEMSQLDGTNKLLKSAQTVLRGSEEHCGSPRVRTMSASRAPPLLSRLSETSSADESMSDMESIPCSPLILPCSPPTAAGSIGKLESENGGDSGYPSERRSEGDPNDHIDGVKIFLTEEKWTFYHSSRAHVHRPSCVATEVERLNNLLQKKIGQSILGKVHLAMVRYHEAGRFCEKDEQWDQESAMYHLERAAMCGELEAIVALGQCCLQLPYHILPDMELEDNAGNRMRGFKYLLQAAEAGDRSSMIIVARAFDTGVGLSADRKQDWAEAVHWYNSALNMMDYDEGGEFDGTQDEPRHLLLAREAEMYQEGGHNLAADPQRAGDLFTEAAEAAMAAMKGRLANQYYMKAEEAWAQMEE
;
A
#
# COMPACT_ATOMS: atom_id res chain seq x y z
N MET A 1 34.70 -22.47 -11.41
CA MET A 1 34.28 -22.05 -12.77
C MET A 1 35.29 -21.03 -13.27
N PRO A 2 35.57 -20.93 -14.58
CA PRO A 2 36.38 -19.84 -15.09
C PRO A 2 35.75 -18.50 -14.78
N ASP A 3 36.58 -17.48 -14.56
CA ASP A 3 36.08 -16.12 -14.31
C ASP A 3 35.39 -15.57 -15.57
N PRO A 4 34.07 -15.25 -15.53
CA PRO A 4 33.34 -14.75 -16.68
C PRO A 4 33.86 -13.38 -17.18
N TRP A 5 34.64 -12.68 -16.34
CA TRP A 5 35.22 -11.38 -16.68
C TRP A 5 36.73 -11.41 -16.94
N ALA A 6 37.34 -12.61 -17.04
CA ALA A 6 38.77 -12.73 -17.30
C ALA A 6 39.26 -11.94 -18.51
N GLN A 7 38.47 -11.87 -19.58
CA GLN A 7 38.81 -11.12 -20.80
C GLN A 7 38.92 -9.60 -20.62
N PHE A 8 38.39 -9.05 -19.53
CA PHE A 8 38.43 -7.61 -19.26
C PHE A 8 39.64 -7.17 -18.44
N HIS A 9 40.48 -8.11 -18.04
CA HIS A 9 41.75 -7.86 -17.34
C HIS A 9 41.63 -6.87 -16.16
N LEU A 10 40.60 -7.01 -15.34
CA LEU A 10 40.35 -6.13 -14.19
C LEU A 10 41.48 -6.16 -13.17
N GLU A 11 42.23 -7.26 -13.11
CA GLU A 11 43.42 -7.41 -12.26
C GLU A 11 44.55 -6.44 -12.60
N GLU A 12 44.60 -5.91 -13.82
CA GLU A 12 45.60 -4.94 -14.30
C GLU A 12 45.25 -3.50 -13.97
N ILE A 13 44.00 -3.23 -13.61
CA ILE A 13 43.52 -1.88 -13.27
C ILE A 13 44.14 -1.46 -11.92
N ALA A 14 44.36 -0.15 -11.76
CA ALA A 14 44.86 0.41 -10.50
C ALA A 14 43.89 0.11 -9.34
N THR A 15 44.49 -0.26 -8.20
CA THR A 15 43.72 -0.47 -6.96
C THR A 15 43.35 0.88 -6.35
N GLU A 16 42.10 1.05 -5.99
CA GLU A 16 41.59 2.27 -5.36
C GLU A 16 41.12 2.00 -3.93
N PRO A 17 41.51 2.85 -2.97
CA PRO A 17 40.97 2.79 -1.61
C PRO A 17 39.54 3.36 -1.60
N CYS A 18 38.68 2.72 -0.82
CA CYS A 18 37.28 3.11 -0.69
C CYS A 18 36.85 3.00 0.77
N ILE A 19 35.89 3.82 1.16
CA ILE A 19 35.13 3.60 2.39
C ILE A 19 33.86 2.85 2.01
N ARG A 20 33.61 1.73 2.68
CA ARG A 20 32.40 0.94 2.50
C ARG A 20 31.47 1.18 3.68
N TYR A 21 30.18 1.44 3.38
CA TYR A 21 29.13 1.58 4.36
C TYR A 21 28.15 0.43 4.20
N ARG A 22 27.95 -0.34 5.27
CA ARG A 22 27.02 -1.48 5.33
C ARG A 22 25.90 -1.17 6.30
N TYR A 23 24.69 -1.53 5.95
CA TYR A 23 23.51 -1.39 6.79
C TYR A 23 23.11 -2.74 7.38
N ASN A 24 22.92 -2.78 8.69
CA ASN A 24 22.33 -3.92 9.37
C ASN A 24 20.85 -3.65 9.61
N ALA A 25 19.97 -4.27 8.82
CA ALA A 25 18.53 -4.05 8.91
C ALA A 25 17.91 -4.61 10.20
N VAL A 26 18.57 -5.53 10.90
CA VAL A 26 18.09 -6.07 12.19
C VAL A 26 18.28 -5.05 13.31
N THR A 27 19.47 -4.40 13.37
CA THR A 27 19.79 -3.41 14.41
C THR A 27 19.45 -1.97 14.00
N GLY A 28 19.26 -1.73 12.71
CA GLY A 28 19.07 -0.38 12.18
C GLY A 28 20.34 0.46 12.12
N GLU A 29 21.52 -0.17 12.23
CA GLU A 29 22.80 0.53 12.35
C GLU A 29 23.63 0.47 11.07
N TRP A 30 24.40 1.53 10.85
CA TRP A 30 25.40 1.62 9.80
C TRP A 30 26.78 1.32 10.35
N VAL A 31 27.54 0.50 9.63
CA VAL A 31 28.94 0.18 9.93
C VAL A 31 29.79 0.56 8.74
N GLN A 32 30.94 1.21 8.99
CA GLN A 32 31.89 1.56 7.95
C GLN A 32 33.23 0.87 8.13
N ASP A 33 33.86 0.52 7.03
CA ASP A 33 35.21 -0.01 6.99
C ASP A 33 35.95 0.44 5.72
N GLN A 34 37.26 0.26 5.71
CA GLN A 34 38.08 0.55 4.53
C GLN A 34 38.26 -0.71 3.70
N ILE A 35 38.09 -0.57 2.42
CA ILE A 35 38.31 -1.63 1.43
C ILE A 35 39.14 -1.11 0.27
N HIS A 36 39.70 -2.06 -0.49
CA HIS A 36 40.36 -1.79 -1.75
C HIS A 36 39.63 -2.53 -2.87
N MET A 37 39.42 -1.85 -3.96
CA MET A 37 38.77 -2.43 -5.12
C MET A 37 39.41 -1.98 -6.42
N LYS A 38 39.14 -2.72 -7.48
CA LYS A 38 39.47 -2.37 -8.85
C LYS A 38 38.19 -2.24 -9.63
N MET A 39 37.99 -1.14 -10.32
CA MET A 39 36.76 -0.85 -11.07
C MET A 39 37.06 -0.47 -12.50
N GLY A 40 36.36 -1.09 -13.44
CA GLY A 40 36.44 -0.73 -14.86
C GLY A 40 36.00 0.70 -15.11
N THR A 41 36.62 1.33 -16.10
CA THR A 41 36.35 2.74 -16.45
C THR A 41 35.10 2.92 -17.31
N GLN A 42 34.67 1.85 -18.00
CA GLN A 42 33.52 1.88 -18.90
C GLN A 42 32.35 1.08 -18.28
N PRO A 43 31.13 1.63 -18.33
CA PRO A 43 29.96 0.88 -17.92
C PRO A 43 29.72 -0.28 -18.89
N PHE A 44 29.29 -1.42 -18.37
CA PHE A 44 28.91 -2.57 -19.17
C PHE A 44 27.39 -2.74 -19.31
N GLY A 45 26.62 -1.97 -18.54
CA GLY A 45 25.18 -1.96 -18.58
C GLY A 45 24.62 -0.62 -18.11
N LYS A 46 23.43 -0.29 -18.60
CA LYS A 46 22.67 0.90 -18.20
C LYS A 46 21.24 0.49 -17.94
N GLY A 47 20.70 0.90 -16.80
CA GLY A 47 19.27 0.86 -16.50
C GLY A 47 18.62 2.21 -16.81
N ALA A 48 17.39 2.41 -16.34
CA ALA A 48 16.68 3.68 -16.50
C ALA A 48 17.41 4.86 -15.82
N MET A 49 17.88 4.66 -14.60
CA MET A 49 18.49 5.72 -13.79
C MET A 49 19.98 5.51 -13.49
N ARG A 50 20.47 4.28 -13.59
CA ARG A 50 21.83 3.92 -13.15
C ARG A 50 22.62 3.21 -14.22
N GLU A 51 23.93 3.44 -14.22
CA GLU A 51 24.91 2.70 -15.01
C GLU A 51 25.74 1.76 -14.13
N CYS A 52 26.16 0.63 -14.70
CA CYS A 52 26.81 -0.47 -14.01
C CYS A 52 28.25 -0.67 -14.49
N PHE A 53 29.19 -0.76 -13.56
CA PHE A 53 30.62 -0.96 -13.82
C PHE A 53 31.06 -2.32 -13.28
N ARG A 54 31.98 -2.97 -14.00
CA ARG A 54 32.64 -4.18 -13.51
C ARG A 54 33.64 -3.81 -12.43
N ALA A 55 33.64 -4.55 -11.34
CA ALA A 55 34.57 -4.34 -10.24
C ALA A 55 35.06 -5.66 -9.67
N LYS A 56 36.24 -5.64 -9.07
CA LYS A 56 36.79 -6.74 -8.26
C LYS A 56 37.13 -6.24 -6.87
N LYS A 57 36.88 -7.09 -5.90
CA LYS A 57 37.23 -6.85 -4.49
C LYS A 57 37.81 -8.13 -3.89
N LEU A 58 38.91 -7.99 -3.19
CA LEU A 58 39.48 -9.11 -2.40
C LEU A 58 38.58 -9.37 -1.18
N SER A 59 38.52 -10.64 -0.77
CA SER A 59 37.85 -11.00 0.47
C SER A 59 38.62 -10.41 1.66
N ASN A 60 37.92 -9.85 2.63
CA ASN A 60 38.52 -9.36 3.86
C ASN A 60 39.08 -10.49 4.74
N PHE A 61 38.68 -11.72 4.47
CA PHE A 61 39.11 -12.92 5.20
C PHE A 61 40.27 -13.67 4.51
N SER A 62 40.60 -13.29 3.28
CA SER A 62 41.68 -13.91 2.53
C SER A 62 42.92 -13.04 2.62
N HIS A 63 44.03 -13.62 3.11
CA HIS A 63 45.34 -12.97 3.04
C HIS A 63 45.96 -13.01 1.64
N SER A 64 45.19 -13.48 0.64
CA SER A 64 45.64 -13.53 -0.75
C SER A 64 45.54 -12.15 -1.40
N SER A 65 46.66 -11.72 -1.97
CA SER A 65 46.72 -10.52 -2.83
C SER A 65 46.46 -10.85 -4.31
N ASN A 66 45.94 -12.04 -4.60
CA ASN A 66 45.68 -12.47 -5.97
C ASN A 66 44.36 -11.91 -6.54
N TRP A 67 44.46 -10.83 -7.28
CA TRP A 67 43.33 -10.19 -7.92
C TRP A 67 42.68 -11.03 -9.03
N LYS A 68 43.37 -11.99 -9.63
CA LYS A 68 42.77 -12.89 -10.63
C LYS A 68 41.69 -13.78 -10.01
N SER A 69 41.86 -14.16 -8.76
CA SER A 69 40.89 -14.97 -8.02
C SER A 69 39.92 -14.14 -7.19
N ALA A 70 39.99 -12.81 -7.24
CA ALA A 70 39.08 -11.92 -6.53
C ALA A 70 37.67 -12.03 -7.06
N SER A 71 36.69 -11.92 -6.17
CA SER A 71 35.27 -11.95 -6.53
C SER A 71 34.87 -10.78 -7.41
N ASN A 72 33.97 -11.07 -8.35
CA ASN A 72 33.37 -10.08 -9.23
C ASN A 72 32.21 -9.35 -8.55
N TYR A 73 32.19 -8.04 -8.71
CA TYR A 73 31.16 -7.14 -8.16
C TYR A 73 30.63 -6.22 -9.25
N VAL A 74 29.38 -5.80 -9.09
CA VAL A 74 28.78 -4.73 -9.88
C VAL A 74 28.76 -3.47 -9.04
N ALA A 75 29.36 -2.40 -9.55
CA ALA A 75 29.28 -1.07 -8.98
C ALA A 75 28.26 -0.25 -9.79
N LYS A 76 27.23 0.28 -9.13
CA LYS A 76 26.14 1.03 -9.77
C LYS A 76 26.20 2.49 -9.36
N ARG A 77 26.03 3.39 -10.29
CA ARG A 77 26.03 4.84 -10.07
C ARG A 77 24.84 5.46 -10.79
N TYR A 78 24.20 6.45 -10.18
CA TYR A 78 23.21 7.27 -10.84
C TYR A 78 23.84 8.04 -12.02
N MET A 79 23.13 8.10 -13.14
CA MET A 79 23.56 8.84 -14.33
C MET A 79 23.38 10.34 -14.13
N GLU A 80 22.37 10.73 -13.37
CA GLU A 80 22.13 12.10 -12.95
C GLU A 80 22.67 12.36 -11.54
N THR A 81 22.87 13.62 -11.20
CA THR A 81 23.31 14.00 -9.86
C THR A 81 22.14 13.89 -8.90
N VAL A 82 22.27 13.01 -7.92
CA VAL A 82 21.30 12.82 -6.83
C VAL A 82 21.93 13.19 -5.50
N ASP A 83 21.09 13.44 -4.48
CA ASP A 83 21.56 13.63 -3.13
C ASP A 83 22.30 12.38 -2.62
N ARG A 84 23.36 12.60 -1.83
CA ARG A 84 24.17 11.50 -1.27
C ARG A 84 23.32 10.52 -0.44
N ASN A 85 22.30 11.02 0.26
CA ASN A 85 21.44 10.20 1.09
C ASN A 85 20.64 9.18 0.28
N VAL A 86 20.34 9.44 -0.98
CA VAL A 86 19.64 8.49 -1.87
C VAL A 86 20.38 7.15 -1.94
N TYR A 87 21.72 7.17 -2.04
CA TYR A 87 22.52 5.95 -2.04
C TYR A 87 22.35 5.13 -0.76
N PHE A 88 22.28 5.79 0.38
CA PHE A 88 22.11 5.15 1.69
C PHE A 88 20.68 4.62 1.87
N GLU A 89 19.69 5.38 1.44
CA GLU A 89 18.28 4.94 1.48
C GLU A 89 18.04 3.72 0.60
N ASP A 90 18.62 3.65 -0.58
CA ASP A 90 18.51 2.49 -1.48
C ASP A 90 19.11 1.23 -0.85
N VAL A 91 20.25 1.35 -0.16
CA VAL A 91 20.86 0.22 0.57
C VAL A 91 19.96 -0.19 1.73
N ARG A 92 19.43 0.76 2.50
CA ARG A 92 18.51 0.48 3.59
C ARG A 92 17.27 -0.26 3.07
N LEU A 93 16.67 0.22 2.00
CA LEU A 93 15.53 -0.42 1.35
C LEU A 93 15.83 -1.87 0.97
N GLN A 94 16.95 -2.11 0.27
CA GLN A 94 17.31 -3.45 -0.20
C GLN A 94 17.61 -4.39 0.95
N MET A 95 18.26 -3.92 2.01
CA MET A 95 18.58 -4.75 3.17
C MET A 95 17.34 -5.06 4.02
N GLU A 96 16.38 -4.13 4.11
CA GLU A 96 15.09 -4.41 4.73
C GLU A 96 14.26 -5.39 3.90
N ALA A 97 14.25 -5.26 2.57
CA ALA A 97 13.62 -6.25 1.69
C ALA A 97 14.24 -7.64 1.84
N LYS A 98 15.56 -7.72 2.09
CA LYS A 98 16.26 -8.98 2.37
C LYS A 98 15.71 -9.69 3.61
N LEU A 99 15.39 -8.97 4.68
CA LEU A 99 14.77 -9.55 5.87
C LEU A 99 13.40 -10.17 5.56
N TRP A 100 12.63 -9.55 4.66
CA TRP A 100 11.35 -10.13 4.20
C TRP A 100 11.57 -11.42 3.39
N GLY A 101 12.63 -11.51 2.62
CA GLY A 101 13.05 -12.75 1.95
C GLY A 101 13.38 -13.87 2.95
N GLU A 102 14.10 -13.54 4.01
CA GLU A 102 14.41 -14.48 5.08
C GLU A 102 13.14 -14.93 5.82
N GLU A 103 12.22 -14.01 6.11
CA GLU A 103 10.94 -14.35 6.75
C GLU A 103 10.09 -15.25 5.84
N TYR A 104 10.07 -14.97 4.52
CA TYR A 104 9.41 -15.83 3.54
C TYR A 104 9.98 -17.27 3.57
N ASN A 105 11.29 -17.41 3.61
CA ASN A 105 11.97 -18.70 3.65
C ASN A 105 11.67 -19.50 4.92
N ARG A 106 11.41 -18.84 6.06
CA ARG A 106 10.99 -19.50 7.31
C ARG A 106 9.65 -20.22 7.18
N HIS A 107 8.80 -19.79 6.25
CA HIS A 107 7.52 -20.41 5.96
C HIS A 107 7.63 -21.60 4.99
N ARG A 108 8.86 -22.06 4.71
CA ARG A 108 9.18 -23.25 3.90
C ARG A 108 8.48 -23.24 2.53
N PRO A 109 8.73 -22.22 1.70
CA PRO A 109 8.21 -22.20 0.34
C PRO A 109 8.86 -23.29 -0.52
N PRO A 110 8.29 -23.65 -1.68
CA PRO A 110 8.88 -24.63 -2.60
C PRO A 110 10.26 -24.19 -3.11
N LYS A 111 10.45 -22.88 -3.29
CA LYS A 111 11.73 -22.24 -3.59
C LYS A 111 12.01 -21.14 -2.59
N GLN A 112 13.20 -21.14 -2.06
CA GLN A 112 13.70 -20.05 -1.26
C GLN A 112 14.06 -18.86 -2.15
N VAL A 113 13.89 -17.67 -1.64
CA VAL A 113 14.33 -16.42 -2.27
C VAL A 113 15.50 -15.85 -1.49
N ASP A 114 16.35 -15.10 -2.15
CA ASP A 114 17.32 -14.25 -1.49
C ASP A 114 17.38 -12.90 -2.19
N ILE A 115 17.73 -11.86 -1.44
CA ILE A 115 17.97 -10.52 -1.97
C ILE A 115 19.43 -10.20 -1.76
N MET A 116 20.06 -9.66 -2.81
CA MET A 116 21.49 -9.37 -2.81
C MET A 116 21.87 -8.45 -1.67
N GLN A 117 22.97 -8.83 -0.99
CA GLN A 117 23.67 -7.92 -0.09
C GLN A 117 24.20 -6.74 -0.89
N MET A 118 23.83 -5.52 -0.52
CA MET A 118 24.29 -4.30 -1.14
C MET A 118 24.92 -3.37 -0.08
N CYS A 119 25.91 -2.62 -0.48
CA CYS A 119 26.53 -1.60 0.35
C CYS A 119 26.81 -0.33 -0.46
N VAL A 120 27.07 0.78 0.22
CA VAL A 120 27.58 2.01 -0.40
C VAL A 120 29.10 2.00 -0.35
N VAL A 121 29.75 2.36 -1.43
CA VAL A 121 31.20 2.60 -1.47
C VAL A 121 31.48 4.03 -1.91
N GLU A 122 32.40 4.69 -1.19
CA GLU A 122 32.88 6.03 -1.50
C GLU A 122 34.30 5.96 -2.02
N MET A 123 34.52 6.49 -3.21
CA MET A 123 35.84 6.51 -3.87
C MET A 123 36.65 7.69 -3.35
N THR A 124 37.41 7.50 -2.28
CA THR A 124 38.04 8.56 -1.49
C THR A 124 39.08 9.37 -2.24
N ASN A 125 39.77 8.78 -3.21
CA ASN A 125 40.81 9.41 -3.99
C ASN A 125 40.32 10.06 -5.29
N ARG A 126 39.04 9.88 -5.63
CA ARG A 126 38.47 10.53 -6.81
C ARG A 126 37.95 11.93 -6.49
N PRO A 127 38.02 12.88 -7.47
CA PRO A 127 37.35 14.16 -7.31
C PRO A 127 35.89 13.99 -6.94
N SER A 128 35.34 14.84 -6.08
CA SER A 128 33.97 14.80 -5.57
C SER A 128 33.62 13.55 -4.73
N LYS A 129 34.54 12.63 -4.50
CA LYS A 129 34.34 11.40 -3.74
C LYS A 129 33.05 10.69 -4.11
N PRO A 130 32.90 10.24 -5.37
CA PRO A 130 31.64 9.68 -5.85
C PRO A 130 31.24 8.43 -5.09
N LEU A 131 29.92 8.23 -4.93
CA LEU A 131 29.32 7.05 -4.33
C LEU A 131 28.90 6.06 -5.41
N PHE A 132 28.94 4.79 -5.04
CA PHE A 132 28.44 3.66 -5.82
C PHE A 132 27.71 2.71 -4.90
N HIS A 133 26.68 2.04 -5.43
CA HIS A 133 26.18 0.82 -4.83
C HIS A 133 27.07 -0.34 -5.27
N LEU A 134 27.45 -1.22 -4.33
CA LEU A 134 28.27 -2.39 -4.62
C LEU A 134 27.54 -3.66 -4.20
N GLU A 135 27.40 -4.59 -5.14
CA GLU A 135 26.84 -5.92 -4.92
C GLU A 135 27.62 -6.98 -5.69
N HIS A 136 27.51 -8.24 -5.28
CA HIS A 136 28.13 -9.33 -6.01
C HIS A 136 27.56 -9.47 -7.42
N TYR A 137 28.43 -9.75 -8.39
CA TYR A 137 28.00 -10.12 -9.73
C TYR A 137 27.40 -11.52 -9.72
N ILE A 138 26.23 -11.66 -10.32
CA ILE A 138 25.56 -12.95 -10.52
C ILE A 138 25.56 -13.27 -12.01
N GLU A 139 26.13 -14.42 -12.35
CA GLU A 139 26.09 -14.92 -13.72
C GLU A 139 24.73 -15.52 -14.02
N GLY A 140 24.12 -15.13 -15.15
CA GLY A 140 22.85 -15.66 -15.60
C GLY A 140 21.98 -14.62 -16.30
N LYS A 141 20.79 -15.05 -16.71
CA LYS A 141 19.81 -14.18 -17.36
C LYS A 141 19.07 -13.36 -16.33
N TYR A 142 19.29 -12.04 -16.37
CA TYR A 142 18.56 -11.08 -15.55
C TYR A 142 17.12 -10.92 -16.06
N ILE A 143 16.15 -11.05 -15.20
CA ILE A 143 14.72 -10.99 -15.53
C ILE A 143 14.01 -10.10 -14.52
N LYS A 144 13.16 -9.19 -15.02
CA LYS A 144 12.20 -8.42 -14.23
C LYS A 144 10.87 -9.17 -14.23
N TYR A 145 10.41 -9.59 -13.05
CA TYR A 145 9.20 -10.39 -12.89
C TYR A 145 7.97 -9.53 -12.63
N ASN A 146 8.11 -8.49 -11.82
CA ASN A 146 7.08 -7.48 -11.61
C ASN A 146 7.74 -6.11 -11.41
N SER A 147 6.95 -5.05 -11.47
CA SER A 147 7.41 -3.68 -11.22
C SER A 147 6.67 -3.06 -10.04
N ASN A 148 7.16 -1.92 -9.59
CA ASN A 148 6.50 -1.08 -8.58
C ASN A 148 5.17 -0.47 -9.07
N SER A 149 4.96 -0.40 -10.39
CA SER A 149 3.76 0.15 -11.03
C SER A 149 2.73 -0.90 -11.49
N GLY A 150 2.87 -2.15 -11.03
CA GLY A 150 1.91 -3.23 -11.28
C GLY A 150 2.17 -4.06 -12.53
N PHE A 151 3.26 -3.81 -13.27
CA PHE A 151 3.64 -4.69 -14.39
C PHE A 151 3.93 -6.10 -13.87
N VAL A 152 3.46 -7.11 -14.60
CA VAL A 152 3.78 -8.51 -14.39
C VAL A 152 4.22 -9.12 -15.71
N ARG A 153 5.35 -9.81 -15.69
CA ARG A 153 5.87 -10.47 -16.86
C ARG A 153 4.98 -11.64 -17.27
N ASP A 154 4.47 -11.64 -18.47
CA ASP A 154 3.51 -12.60 -18.99
C ASP A 154 4.13 -13.70 -19.88
N ASP A 155 5.28 -13.43 -20.51
CA ASP A 155 5.98 -14.39 -21.37
C ASP A 155 6.64 -15.54 -20.59
N ASN A 156 6.87 -15.35 -19.30
CA ASN A 156 7.43 -16.35 -18.40
C ASN A 156 6.94 -16.10 -16.96
N ILE A 157 5.65 -16.37 -16.74
CA ILE A 157 5.03 -16.16 -15.42
C ILE A 157 5.62 -17.17 -14.44
N ARG A 158 6.23 -16.65 -13.37
CA ARG A 158 6.74 -17.43 -12.25
C ARG A 158 5.85 -17.23 -11.02
N LEU A 159 5.68 -18.30 -10.25
CA LEU A 159 4.83 -18.29 -9.06
C LEU A 159 5.51 -17.61 -7.87
N THR A 160 6.80 -17.87 -7.67
CA THR A 160 7.57 -17.42 -6.50
C THR A 160 7.63 -15.91 -6.35
N PRO A 161 7.98 -15.10 -7.37
CA PRO A 161 8.05 -13.64 -7.22
C PRO A 161 6.74 -13.02 -6.75
N GLN A 162 5.63 -13.42 -7.35
CA GLN A 162 4.31 -12.90 -7.02
C GLN A 162 3.83 -13.36 -5.64
N ALA A 163 4.10 -14.60 -5.27
CA ALA A 163 3.79 -15.12 -3.94
C ALA A 163 4.64 -14.43 -2.85
N PHE A 164 5.89 -14.13 -3.13
CA PHE A 164 6.75 -13.38 -2.21
C PHE A 164 6.23 -11.96 -1.96
N SER A 165 5.87 -11.23 -3.02
CA SER A 165 5.25 -9.90 -2.87
C SER A 165 3.97 -9.96 -2.03
N HIS A 166 3.05 -10.86 -2.36
CA HIS A 166 1.81 -11.04 -1.60
C HIS A 166 2.06 -11.43 -0.14
N PHE A 167 3.01 -12.33 0.10
CA PHE A 167 3.42 -12.72 1.45
C PHE A 167 3.88 -11.53 2.29
N SER A 168 4.73 -10.66 1.74
CA SER A 168 5.23 -9.49 2.46
C SER A 168 4.09 -8.55 2.87
N PHE A 169 3.08 -8.36 2.02
CA PHE A 169 1.90 -7.57 2.33
C PHE A 169 1.09 -8.17 3.48
N GLU A 170 0.74 -9.44 3.40
CA GLU A 170 -0.09 -10.06 4.42
C GLU A 170 0.67 -10.26 5.75
N ARG A 171 1.92 -10.70 5.67
CA ARG A 171 2.75 -10.94 6.86
C ARG A 171 3.10 -9.67 7.63
N SER A 172 3.18 -8.53 6.95
CA SER A 172 3.39 -7.22 7.58
C SER A 172 2.11 -6.63 8.20
N GLY A 173 0.98 -7.31 8.13
CA GLY A 173 -0.31 -6.74 8.52
C GLY A 173 -0.74 -5.59 7.63
N HIS A 174 -0.48 -5.70 6.32
CA HIS A 174 -0.76 -4.72 5.28
C HIS A 174 0.09 -3.44 5.35
N GLN A 175 1.12 -3.41 6.23
CA GLN A 175 1.95 -2.21 6.41
C GLN A 175 2.87 -1.91 5.23
N LEU A 176 3.27 -2.95 4.51
CA LEU A 176 4.16 -2.81 3.35
C LEU A 176 3.97 -3.95 2.35
N ILE A 177 4.51 -3.77 1.16
CA ILE A 177 4.67 -4.80 0.15
C ILE A 177 6.01 -4.65 -0.54
N VAL A 178 6.74 -5.75 -0.71
CA VAL A 178 7.97 -5.80 -1.49
C VAL A 178 7.63 -6.12 -2.94
N VAL A 179 7.97 -5.22 -3.84
CA VAL A 179 7.69 -5.31 -5.28
C VAL A 179 8.95 -5.01 -6.08
N ASP A 180 8.81 -4.85 -7.36
CA ASP A 180 9.93 -4.65 -8.29
C ASP A 180 10.91 -5.83 -8.28
N ILE A 181 10.33 -7.05 -8.22
CA ILE A 181 11.08 -8.29 -8.10
C ILE A 181 11.80 -8.59 -9.41
N GLN A 182 13.11 -8.58 -9.36
CA GLN A 182 13.98 -8.75 -10.51
C GLN A 182 15.34 -9.32 -10.10
N GLY A 183 16.01 -10.01 -11.01
CA GLY A 183 17.31 -10.61 -10.74
C GLY A 183 17.58 -11.85 -11.59
N VAL A 184 18.39 -12.75 -11.06
CA VAL A 184 18.74 -14.02 -11.72
C VAL A 184 18.13 -15.19 -10.91
N GLY A 185 17.16 -15.88 -11.50
CA GLY A 185 16.44 -16.93 -10.80
C GLY A 185 15.68 -16.36 -9.59
N ASP A 186 15.93 -16.91 -8.41
CA ASP A 186 15.34 -16.46 -7.14
C ASP A 186 16.28 -15.60 -6.29
N LEU A 187 17.35 -15.11 -6.89
CA LEU A 187 18.27 -14.16 -6.30
C LEU A 187 17.95 -12.77 -6.85
N TYR A 188 17.33 -11.93 -6.02
CA TYR A 188 16.79 -10.63 -6.42
C TYR A 188 17.69 -9.48 -6.05
N THR A 189 17.58 -8.41 -6.81
CA THR A 189 18.24 -7.13 -6.55
C THR A 189 17.33 -5.97 -6.95
N ASP A 190 17.66 -4.77 -6.49
CA ASP A 190 16.91 -3.54 -6.78
C ASP A 190 15.40 -3.66 -6.53
N PRO A 191 14.97 -4.20 -5.37
CA PRO A 191 13.56 -4.23 -5.02
C PRO A 191 13.04 -2.84 -4.70
N GLN A 192 11.71 -2.69 -4.68
CA GLN A 192 11.01 -1.54 -4.14
C GLN A 192 10.10 -1.98 -3.00
N ILE A 193 9.88 -1.11 -2.04
CA ILE A 193 8.90 -1.30 -0.97
C ILE A 193 7.86 -0.19 -1.07
N HIS A 194 6.58 -0.54 -1.15
CA HIS A 194 5.50 0.37 -0.88
C HIS A 194 5.07 0.24 0.57
N THR A 195 4.91 1.34 1.26
CA THR A 195 4.46 1.37 2.66
C THR A 195 3.09 2.00 2.79
N ALA A 196 2.37 1.67 3.86
CA ALA A 196 1.03 2.22 4.11
C ALA A 196 1.01 3.76 4.14
N LYS A 197 2.08 4.37 4.66
CA LYS A 197 2.22 5.83 4.73
C LYS A 197 2.76 6.45 3.45
N GLY A 198 3.46 5.70 2.60
CA GLY A 198 4.04 6.19 1.36
C GLY A 198 5.18 7.21 1.51
N THR A 199 5.74 7.38 2.70
CA THR A 199 6.73 8.43 3.01
C THR A 199 8.16 7.93 3.19
N ASP A 200 8.36 6.61 3.18
CA ASP A 200 9.66 5.97 3.37
C ASP A 200 10.20 5.42 2.04
N PHE A 201 11.49 5.10 1.95
CA PHE A 201 12.10 4.43 0.79
C PHE A 201 12.05 5.19 -0.56
N GLY A 202 12.08 6.53 -0.53
CA GLY A 202 12.21 7.37 -1.72
C GLY A 202 10.97 7.42 -2.62
N ASP A 203 11.10 8.05 -3.76
CA ASP A 203 10.01 8.35 -4.69
C ASP A 203 9.38 7.11 -5.36
N GLY A 204 10.09 5.99 -5.38
CA GLY A 204 9.56 4.72 -5.88
C GLY A 204 8.48 4.09 -4.99
N ASN A 205 8.31 4.59 -3.75
CA ASN A 205 7.27 4.15 -2.83
C ASN A 205 5.95 4.86 -3.15
N LEU A 206 5.05 4.16 -3.83
CA LEU A 206 3.75 4.69 -4.22
C LEU A 206 2.68 4.53 -3.13
N GLY A 207 3.05 4.06 -1.94
CA GLY A 207 2.11 3.88 -0.84
C GLY A 207 1.03 2.85 -1.15
N VAL A 208 -0.17 3.10 -0.65
CA VAL A 208 -1.35 2.25 -0.91
C VAL A 208 -1.71 2.19 -2.39
N ARG A 209 -1.36 3.21 -3.17
CA ARG A 209 -1.56 3.20 -4.63
C ARG A 209 -0.71 2.11 -5.30
N GLY A 210 0.55 1.97 -4.89
CA GLY A 210 1.41 0.88 -5.37
C GLY A 210 0.90 -0.50 -4.96
N MET A 211 0.35 -0.64 -3.76
CA MET A 211 -0.31 -1.87 -3.31
C MET A 211 -1.52 -2.21 -4.19
N ALA A 212 -2.34 -1.21 -4.52
CA ALA A 212 -3.48 -1.37 -5.42
C ALA A 212 -3.05 -1.83 -6.82
N LEU A 213 -2.01 -1.23 -7.38
CA LEU A 213 -1.46 -1.64 -8.68
C LEU A 213 -0.98 -3.09 -8.68
N PHE A 214 -0.33 -3.54 -7.61
CA PHE A 214 0.06 -4.94 -7.48
C PHE A 214 -1.16 -5.87 -7.48
N PHE A 215 -2.14 -5.62 -6.64
CA PHE A 215 -3.31 -6.49 -6.50
C PHE A 215 -4.24 -6.47 -7.70
N HIS A 216 -4.26 -5.41 -8.48
CA HIS A 216 -5.02 -5.37 -9.73
C HIS A 216 -4.54 -6.42 -10.76
N SER A 217 -3.26 -6.74 -10.76
CA SER A 217 -2.66 -7.74 -11.67
C SER A 217 -2.34 -9.09 -11.01
N HIS A 218 -2.44 -9.19 -9.67
CA HIS A 218 -2.10 -10.39 -8.93
C HIS A 218 -3.28 -11.34 -8.77
N LEU A 219 -3.05 -12.60 -9.16
CA LEU A 219 -3.92 -13.72 -8.78
C LEU A 219 -3.17 -14.67 -7.86
N CYS A 220 -3.82 -15.09 -6.78
CA CYS A 220 -3.27 -16.10 -5.88
C CYS A 220 -2.96 -17.39 -6.61
N ASN A 221 -1.71 -17.77 -6.57
CA ASN A 221 -1.21 -19.02 -7.16
C ASN A 221 -1.14 -20.15 -6.11
N LYS A 222 -0.62 -21.31 -6.51
CA LYS A 222 -0.49 -22.48 -5.64
C LYS A 222 0.36 -22.21 -4.41
N ILE A 223 1.40 -21.38 -4.53
CA ILE A 223 2.28 -21.01 -3.41
C ILE A 223 1.52 -20.11 -2.43
N CYS A 224 0.82 -19.08 -2.90
CA CYS A 224 -0.03 -18.25 -2.05
C CYS A 224 -1.00 -19.10 -1.24
N LYS A 225 -1.70 -20.03 -1.91
CA LYS A 225 -2.66 -20.94 -1.28
C LYS A 225 -2.00 -21.85 -0.25
N SER A 226 -0.84 -22.44 -0.58
CA SER A 226 -0.12 -23.33 0.32
C SER A 226 0.40 -22.63 1.57
N MET A 227 0.72 -21.34 1.47
CA MET A 227 1.13 -20.50 2.60
C MET A 227 -0.08 -19.93 3.37
N GLY A 228 -1.28 -20.21 2.88
CA GLY A 228 -2.52 -19.74 3.48
C GLY A 228 -2.72 -18.24 3.36
N LEU A 229 -2.19 -17.62 2.31
CA LEU A 229 -2.43 -16.21 2.04
C LEU A 229 -3.87 -15.98 1.62
N THR A 230 -4.43 -14.86 2.05
CA THR A 230 -5.81 -14.47 1.80
C THR A 230 -5.94 -13.82 0.42
N PRO A 231 -6.83 -14.30 -0.45
CA PRO A 231 -7.01 -13.69 -1.77
C PRO A 231 -7.54 -12.26 -1.64
N PHE A 232 -6.96 -11.34 -2.40
CA PHE A 232 -7.46 -9.98 -2.52
C PHE A 232 -8.77 -9.97 -3.29
N ASP A 233 -9.71 -9.13 -2.86
CA ASP A 233 -11.03 -9.01 -3.46
C ASP A 233 -10.96 -8.19 -4.74
N ILE A 234 -11.20 -8.83 -5.87
CA ILE A 234 -11.34 -8.19 -7.18
C ILE A 234 -12.74 -8.46 -7.74
N SER A 235 -13.21 -7.56 -8.60
CA SER A 235 -14.55 -7.67 -9.17
C SER A 235 -14.68 -8.86 -10.13
N PRO A 236 -15.90 -9.32 -10.41
CA PRO A 236 -16.13 -10.34 -11.43
C PRO A 236 -15.61 -9.95 -12.82
N ALA A 237 -15.70 -8.66 -13.18
CA ALA A 237 -15.19 -8.13 -14.44
C ALA A 237 -13.65 -8.19 -14.48
N GLU A 238 -12.98 -7.75 -13.44
CA GLU A 238 -11.52 -7.84 -13.30
C GLU A 238 -11.04 -9.30 -13.30
N MET A 239 -11.76 -10.18 -12.61
CA MET A 239 -11.47 -11.62 -12.61
C MET A 239 -11.58 -12.22 -14.04
N SER A 240 -12.59 -11.81 -14.79
CA SER A 240 -12.77 -12.23 -16.18
C SER A 240 -11.62 -11.77 -17.08
N GLN A 241 -11.14 -10.54 -16.89
CA GLN A 241 -9.96 -10.04 -17.62
C GLN A 241 -8.70 -10.85 -17.33
N LEU A 242 -8.57 -11.36 -16.10
CA LEU A 242 -7.44 -12.19 -15.67
C LEU A 242 -7.62 -13.69 -15.93
N ASP A 243 -8.69 -14.13 -16.61
CA ASP A 243 -8.98 -15.57 -16.82
C ASP A 243 -7.87 -16.29 -17.61
N GLY A 244 -7.27 -15.64 -18.59
CA GLY A 244 -6.11 -16.18 -19.31
C GLY A 244 -4.93 -16.46 -18.38
N THR A 245 -4.60 -15.51 -17.52
CA THR A 245 -3.55 -15.65 -16.49
C THR A 245 -3.91 -16.74 -15.48
N ASN A 246 -5.18 -16.82 -15.07
CA ASN A 246 -5.65 -17.84 -14.14
C ASN A 246 -5.50 -19.26 -14.72
N LYS A 247 -5.78 -19.46 -15.99
CA LYS A 247 -5.56 -20.73 -16.68
C LYS A 247 -4.08 -21.12 -16.70
N LEU A 248 -3.18 -20.16 -16.99
CA LEU A 248 -1.75 -20.39 -16.96
C LEU A 248 -1.27 -20.76 -15.55
N LEU A 249 -1.72 -20.05 -14.52
CA LEU A 249 -1.35 -20.32 -13.12
C LEU A 249 -1.84 -21.69 -12.64
N LYS A 250 -3.01 -22.15 -13.10
CA LYS A 250 -3.52 -23.48 -12.78
C LYS A 250 -2.68 -24.61 -13.38
N SER A 251 -2.12 -24.39 -14.56
CA SER A 251 -1.25 -25.36 -15.24
C SER A 251 0.22 -25.28 -14.81
N ALA A 252 0.59 -24.28 -14.01
CA ALA A 252 1.95 -24.08 -13.57
C ALA A 252 2.45 -25.24 -12.70
N GLN A 253 3.68 -25.68 -12.98
CA GLN A 253 4.40 -26.64 -12.16
C GLN A 253 5.50 -25.90 -11.37
N THR A 254 5.56 -26.17 -10.09
CA THR A 254 6.62 -25.68 -9.24
C THR A 254 7.74 -26.73 -9.22
N VAL A 255 8.93 -26.34 -9.64
CA VAL A 255 10.11 -27.22 -9.64
C VAL A 255 11.03 -26.80 -8.49
N LEU A 256 11.41 -27.78 -7.68
CA LEU A 256 12.33 -27.57 -6.56
C LEU A 256 13.77 -27.48 -7.06
N ARG A 257 14.59 -26.67 -6.39
CA ARG A 257 16.05 -26.54 -6.55
C ARG A 257 16.54 -26.14 -7.95
N GLY A 258 16.83 -24.88 -8.12
CA GLY A 258 17.62 -24.35 -9.23
C GLY A 258 16.97 -24.33 -10.61
N SER A 259 15.84 -25.01 -10.79
CA SER A 259 15.06 -24.92 -12.02
C SER A 259 14.06 -23.79 -11.94
N GLU A 260 13.81 -23.15 -13.07
CA GLU A 260 12.80 -22.10 -13.17
C GLU A 260 11.40 -22.70 -13.07
N GLU A 261 10.49 -21.98 -12.42
CA GLU A 261 9.06 -22.26 -12.43
C GLU A 261 8.48 -21.77 -13.76
N HIS A 262 7.74 -22.61 -14.45
CA HIS A 262 7.09 -22.27 -15.71
C HIS A 262 5.59 -22.42 -15.59
N CYS A 263 4.87 -21.45 -16.13
CA CYS A 263 3.43 -21.53 -16.34
C CYS A 263 3.14 -21.89 -17.78
N GLY A 264 2.53 -23.06 -17.97
CA GLY A 264 2.11 -23.54 -19.29
C GLY A 264 3.18 -24.30 -20.07
N SER A 265 2.74 -24.93 -21.16
CA SER A 265 3.62 -25.64 -22.09
C SER A 265 4.20 -24.70 -23.15
N PRO A 266 5.31 -25.08 -23.82
CA PRO A 266 5.87 -24.29 -24.92
C PRO A 266 4.87 -24.01 -26.06
N ARG A 267 3.83 -24.82 -26.21
CA ARG A 267 2.75 -24.63 -27.20
C ARG A 267 1.78 -23.49 -26.79
N VAL A 268 1.65 -23.17 -25.50
CA VAL A 268 0.83 -22.06 -25.02
C VAL A 268 1.53 -20.72 -25.26
N ARG A 269 2.87 -20.72 -25.29
CA ARG A 269 3.67 -19.51 -25.59
C ARG A 269 3.37 -18.92 -26.96
N THR A 270 3.13 -19.75 -27.97
CA THR A 270 2.81 -19.28 -29.33
C THR A 270 1.38 -18.76 -29.47
N MET A 271 0.49 -19.14 -28.55
CA MET A 271 -0.90 -18.67 -28.55
C MET A 271 -1.08 -17.38 -27.69
N SER A 272 -0.24 -17.18 -26.67
CA SER A 272 -0.35 -16.00 -25.80
C SER A 272 0.26 -14.73 -26.41
N ALA A 273 1.25 -14.88 -27.31
CA ALA A 273 1.84 -13.72 -27.99
C ALA A 273 0.85 -12.97 -28.90
N SER A 274 -0.23 -13.65 -29.32
CA SER A 274 -1.28 -13.04 -30.16
C SER A 274 -2.58 -12.69 -29.42
N ARG A 275 -2.69 -13.03 -28.12
CA ARG A 275 -3.90 -12.83 -27.31
C ARG A 275 -3.61 -12.58 -25.83
N ALA A 276 -2.56 -11.84 -25.50
CA ALA A 276 -2.43 -11.30 -24.15
C ALA A 276 -3.66 -10.42 -23.87
N PRO A 277 -4.28 -10.55 -22.70
CA PRO A 277 -5.34 -9.63 -22.32
C PRO A 277 -4.82 -8.20 -22.48
N PRO A 278 -5.63 -7.27 -23.03
CA PRO A 278 -5.18 -5.89 -23.27
C PRO A 278 -4.53 -5.22 -22.05
N LEU A 279 -4.94 -5.63 -20.87
CA LEU A 279 -4.42 -5.16 -19.60
C LEU A 279 -2.95 -5.53 -19.37
N LEU A 280 -2.57 -6.79 -19.62
CA LEU A 280 -1.20 -7.26 -19.40
C LEU A 280 -0.22 -6.71 -20.44
N SER A 281 -0.65 -6.57 -21.70
CA SER A 281 0.16 -5.96 -22.75
C SER A 281 0.44 -4.47 -22.44
N ARG A 282 -0.51 -3.76 -21.84
CA ARG A 282 -0.34 -2.37 -21.43
C ARG A 282 0.58 -2.18 -20.26
N LEU A 283 0.51 -3.07 -19.28
CA LEU A 283 1.43 -3.02 -18.15
C LEU A 283 2.88 -3.25 -18.62
N SER A 284 3.08 -3.96 -19.75
CA SER A 284 4.41 -4.14 -20.34
C SER A 284 4.95 -2.89 -21.03
N GLU A 285 4.08 -2.07 -21.60
CA GLU A 285 4.49 -0.83 -22.28
C GLU A 285 4.84 0.31 -21.30
N THR A 286 4.24 0.30 -20.11
CA THR A 286 4.52 1.34 -19.09
C THR A 286 5.86 1.16 -18.37
N SER A 287 6.54 0.03 -18.54
CA SER A 287 7.88 -0.17 -17.94
C SER A 287 9.01 0.64 -18.60
N SER A 288 8.72 1.30 -19.72
CA SER A 288 9.66 2.17 -20.43
C SER A 288 9.34 3.67 -20.33
N ALA A 289 8.26 4.04 -19.65
CA ALA A 289 7.82 5.42 -19.56
C ALA A 289 7.76 5.85 -18.08
N ASP A 290 8.89 6.36 -17.60
CA ASP A 290 8.98 7.16 -16.37
C ASP A 290 8.29 8.53 -16.50
N GLU A 291 7.66 8.81 -17.65
CA GLU A 291 7.22 10.17 -17.99
C GLU A 291 5.77 10.50 -17.61
N SER A 292 4.96 9.55 -17.15
CA SER A 292 3.53 9.85 -16.95
C SER A 292 3.11 10.05 -15.50
N MET A 293 4.04 10.02 -14.55
CA MET A 293 3.69 10.19 -13.13
C MET A 293 3.60 11.65 -12.69
N SER A 294 4.11 12.60 -13.48
CA SER A 294 4.04 14.02 -13.14
C SER A 294 2.63 14.63 -13.27
N ASP A 295 1.76 14.02 -14.06
CA ASP A 295 0.43 14.58 -14.30
C ASP A 295 -0.63 14.13 -13.27
N MET A 296 -0.30 13.20 -12.38
CA MET A 296 -1.21 12.77 -11.31
C MET A 296 -1.01 13.50 -9.97
N GLU A 297 -0.12 14.48 -9.88
CA GLU A 297 0.06 15.31 -8.69
C GLU A 297 -1.10 16.26 -8.40
N SER A 298 -2.08 16.35 -9.29
CA SER A 298 -3.22 17.26 -9.15
C SER A 298 -4.52 16.62 -8.65
N ILE A 299 -4.49 15.39 -8.14
CA ILE A 299 -5.64 14.91 -7.39
C ILE A 299 -5.50 15.45 -5.97
N PRO A 300 -6.34 16.41 -5.56
CA PRO A 300 -6.26 16.95 -4.21
C PRO A 300 -6.61 15.83 -3.23
N CYS A 301 -5.60 15.30 -2.55
CA CYS A 301 -5.85 14.61 -1.30
C CYS A 301 -6.33 15.70 -0.33
N SER A 302 -7.59 15.76 -0.03
CA SER A 302 -8.07 16.57 1.09
C SER A 302 -7.29 16.15 2.33
N PRO A 303 -6.59 17.05 3.00
CA PRO A 303 -5.87 16.74 4.23
C PRO A 303 -6.88 16.69 5.37
N LEU A 304 -7.50 15.54 5.60
CA LEU A 304 -8.09 15.26 6.90
C LEU A 304 -6.97 14.78 7.81
N ILE A 305 -6.23 15.73 8.37
CA ILE A 305 -5.28 15.49 9.45
C ILE A 305 -6.09 15.38 10.74
N LEU A 306 -6.35 14.15 11.16
CA LEU A 306 -6.67 13.89 12.55
C LEU A 306 -5.35 13.82 13.33
N PRO A 307 -5.24 14.47 14.50
CA PRO A 307 -4.03 14.39 15.31
C PRO A 307 -3.84 12.96 15.80
N CYS A 308 -2.84 12.29 15.30
CA CYS A 308 -2.37 11.03 15.85
C CYS A 308 -1.63 11.30 17.14
N SER A 309 -2.21 10.93 18.26
CA SER A 309 -1.44 10.70 19.48
C SER A 309 -0.45 9.56 19.26
N PRO A 310 0.79 9.66 19.74
CA PRO A 310 1.79 8.62 19.50
C PRO A 310 1.35 7.31 20.13
N PRO A 311 1.55 6.16 19.49
CA PRO A 311 1.27 4.89 20.11
C PRO A 311 2.26 4.65 21.25
N THR A 312 1.73 4.53 22.45
CA THR A 312 2.48 4.00 23.59
C THR A 312 2.89 2.56 23.28
N ALA A 313 4.18 2.35 23.23
CA ALA A 313 4.78 1.04 23.16
C ALA A 313 4.40 0.22 24.39
N ALA A 314 3.65 -0.85 24.21
CA ALA A 314 3.51 -1.88 25.20
C ALA A 314 3.45 -3.24 24.48
N GLY A 315 4.56 -3.94 24.57
CA GLY A 315 4.70 -5.29 24.06
C GLY A 315 6.09 -5.80 24.38
N SER A 316 6.33 -6.11 25.65
CA SER A 316 7.54 -6.76 26.11
C SER A 316 7.73 -8.09 25.38
N ILE A 317 8.73 -8.15 24.51
CA ILE A 317 9.30 -9.40 24.06
C ILE A 317 10.46 -9.72 25.00
N GLY A 318 10.34 -10.88 25.66
CA GLY A 318 11.29 -11.36 26.64
C GLY A 318 12.72 -11.33 26.13
N LYS A 319 13.61 -10.81 26.96
CA LYS A 319 15.05 -10.98 26.83
C LYS A 319 15.39 -12.47 26.82
N LEU A 320 15.92 -12.94 25.72
CA LEU A 320 16.82 -14.08 25.70
C LEU A 320 18.23 -13.51 25.59
N GLU A 321 18.93 -13.60 26.69
CA GLU A 321 20.37 -13.39 26.75
C GLU A 321 21.04 -14.44 25.84
N SER A 322 21.83 -13.99 24.90
CA SER A 322 22.80 -14.82 24.22
C SER A 322 24.08 -14.03 24.09
N GLU A 323 25.03 -14.49 24.83
CA GLU A 323 26.41 -14.09 24.71
C GLU A 323 27.01 -14.46 23.35
N ASN A 324 27.94 -13.64 22.95
CA ASN A 324 29.00 -13.84 21.95
C ASN A 324 28.73 -13.55 20.50
N GLY A 325 29.45 -12.50 20.08
CA GLY A 325 29.71 -12.10 18.73
C GLY A 325 30.13 -13.24 17.81
N GLY A 326 29.42 -13.38 16.74
CA GLY A 326 29.75 -14.22 15.62
C GLY A 326 29.26 -13.55 14.35
N ASP A 327 30.22 -13.11 13.55
CA ASP A 327 30.06 -12.69 12.19
C ASP A 327 29.19 -13.71 11.45
N SER A 328 28.02 -13.30 10.97
CA SER A 328 27.14 -14.18 10.19
C SER A 328 27.73 -14.39 8.79
N GLY A 329 28.79 -15.20 8.74
CA GLY A 329 29.19 -15.84 7.50
C GLY A 329 28.13 -16.86 7.10
N TYR A 330 27.78 -16.88 5.81
CA TYR A 330 27.03 -17.99 5.22
C TYR A 330 27.62 -19.33 5.71
N PRO A 331 26.80 -20.30 6.07
CA PRO A 331 27.29 -21.63 6.32
C PRO A 331 27.93 -22.14 5.03
N SER A 332 29.23 -22.14 4.97
CA SER A 332 29.98 -22.94 4.01
C SER A 332 29.57 -24.39 4.23
N GLU A 333 29.01 -25.03 3.23
CA GLU A 333 28.89 -26.48 3.21
C GLU A 333 30.25 -27.10 3.55
N ARG A 334 30.36 -27.62 4.75
CA ARG A 334 31.42 -28.56 5.06
C ARG A 334 31.17 -29.77 4.17
N ARG A 335 32.04 -29.95 3.17
CA ARG A 335 32.25 -31.25 2.55
C ARG A 335 32.65 -32.18 3.66
N SER A 336 31.74 -33.02 4.10
CA SER A 336 32.13 -34.27 4.78
C SER A 336 32.64 -35.21 3.71
N GLU A 337 33.87 -35.67 3.95
CA GLU A 337 34.52 -36.73 3.18
C GLU A 337 33.65 -37.97 3.08
N GLY A 338 33.63 -38.52 1.89
CA GLY A 338 33.05 -39.72 1.36
C GLY A 338 32.39 -40.73 2.29
N ASP A 339 31.07 -40.84 2.12
CA ASP A 339 30.33 -42.04 2.46
C ASP A 339 29.85 -42.70 1.15
N PRO A 340 30.12 -44.00 0.92
CA PRO A 340 29.93 -44.68 -0.37
C PRO A 340 28.46 -45.02 -0.68
N ASN A 341 27.51 -44.20 -0.28
CA ASN A 341 26.05 -44.41 -0.52
C ASN A 341 25.39 -43.34 -1.42
N ASP A 342 26.08 -42.96 -2.49
CA ASP A 342 25.60 -41.96 -3.46
C ASP A 342 24.35 -42.36 -4.29
N HIS A 343 23.73 -43.50 -3.99
CA HIS A 343 22.47 -43.92 -4.59
C HIS A 343 21.19 -43.41 -3.85
N ILE A 344 21.34 -42.61 -2.79
CA ILE A 344 20.24 -42.17 -1.92
C ILE A 344 19.74 -40.77 -2.23
N ASP A 345 20.46 -39.97 -3.03
CA ASP A 345 20.06 -38.57 -3.28
C ASP A 345 18.75 -38.40 -4.04
N GLY A 346 18.44 -39.31 -4.98
CA GLY A 346 17.16 -39.31 -5.67
C GLY A 346 15.97 -39.54 -4.74
N VAL A 347 16.12 -40.50 -3.83
CA VAL A 347 15.06 -40.87 -2.87
C VAL A 347 14.86 -39.78 -1.79
N LYS A 348 15.93 -39.12 -1.35
CA LYS A 348 15.81 -37.99 -0.41
C LYS A 348 15.14 -36.76 -1.01
N ILE A 349 15.35 -36.50 -2.29
CA ILE A 349 14.68 -35.41 -3.02
C ILE A 349 13.20 -35.70 -3.14
N PHE A 350 12.81 -36.91 -3.54
CA PHE A 350 11.41 -37.34 -3.62
C PHE A 350 10.71 -37.26 -2.26
N LEU A 351 11.33 -37.77 -1.21
CA LEU A 351 10.79 -37.70 0.15
C LEU A 351 10.61 -36.27 0.67
N THR A 352 11.46 -35.35 0.24
CA THR A 352 11.36 -33.93 0.62
C THR A 352 10.22 -33.25 -0.15
N GLU A 353 10.04 -33.58 -1.42
CA GLU A 353 8.98 -33.09 -2.29
C GLU A 353 7.62 -33.65 -1.85
N GLU A 354 7.53 -34.93 -1.54
CA GLU A 354 6.32 -35.55 -0.99
C GLU A 354 5.94 -34.93 0.36
N LYS A 355 6.90 -34.70 1.27
CA LYS A 355 6.68 -34.04 2.56
C LYS A 355 6.23 -32.61 2.38
N TRP A 356 6.81 -31.88 1.45
CA TRP A 356 6.40 -30.52 1.13
C TRP A 356 4.99 -30.51 0.54
N THR A 357 4.70 -31.36 -0.45
CA THR A 357 3.39 -31.50 -1.08
C THR A 357 2.33 -31.91 -0.04
N PHE A 358 2.63 -32.86 0.83
CA PHE A 358 1.75 -33.26 1.92
C PHE A 358 1.49 -32.13 2.92
N TYR A 359 2.54 -31.44 3.37
CA TYR A 359 2.43 -30.33 4.30
C TYR A 359 1.59 -29.19 3.75
N HIS A 360 1.77 -28.85 2.48
CA HIS A 360 1.04 -27.76 1.87
C HIS A 360 -0.36 -28.19 1.38
N SER A 361 -0.56 -29.44 0.96
CA SER A 361 -1.88 -29.95 0.62
C SER A 361 -2.81 -30.03 1.82
N SER A 362 -2.29 -30.39 2.99
CA SER A 362 -3.06 -30.38 4.23
C SER A 362 -3.50 -28.96 4.66
N ARG A 363 -2.74 -27.93 4.27
CA ARG A 363 -3.11 -26.52 4.49
C ARG A 363 -4.06 -25.97 3.43
N ALA A 364 -4.06 -26.51 2.23
CA ALA A 364 -4.90 -26.05 1.12
C ALA A 364 -6.39 -26.28 1.35
N HIS A 365 -6.77 -27.14 2.31
CA HIS A 365 -8.16 -27.42 2.66
C HIS A 365 -8.76 -26.41 3.65
N VAL A 366 -7.96 -25.52 4.23
CA VAL A 366 -8.48 -24.44 5.05
C VAL A 366 -9.10 -23.40 4.12
N HIS A 367 -10.43 -23.37 4.08
CA HIS A 367 -11.13 -22.30 3.37
C HIS A 367 -10.79 -20.97 4.04
N ARG A 368 -10.04 -20.13 3.35
CA ARG A 368 -9.76 -18.79 3.83
C ARG A 368 -10.76 -17.82 3.22
N PRO A 369 -11.42 -17.01 4.03
CA PRO A 369 -12.24 -15.92 3.53
C PRO A 369 -11.39 -14.94 2.73
N SER A 370 -12.02 -14.06 1.98
CA SER A 370 -11.32 -12.98 1.27
C SER A 370 -10.62 -12.02 2.24
N CYS A 371 -9.70 -11.22 1.73
CA CYS A 371 -9.01 -10.20 2.52
C CYS A 371 -9.99 -9.27 3.24
N VAL A 372 -11.02 -8.79 2.53
CA VAL A 372 -12.04 -7.90 3.12
C VAL A 372 -12.82 -8.60 4.22
N ALA A 373 -13.25 -9.84 4.01
CA ALA A 373 -13.99 -10.60 5.04
C ALA A 373 -13.15 -10.82 6.30
N THR A 374 -11.87 -11.15 6.14
CA THR A 374 -10.93 -11.32 7.26
C THR A 374 -10.70 -9.98 7.98
N GLU A 375 -10.57 -8.89 7.24
CA GLU A 375 -10.35 -7.57 7.81
C GLU A 375 -11.59 -7.06 8.57
N VAL A 376 -12.77 -7.27 8.01
CA VAL A 376 -14.04 -6.92 8.68
C VAL A 376 -14.20 -7.71 10.00
N GLU A 377 -13.86 -9.00 10.01
CA GLU A 377 -13.86 -9.80 11.24
C GLU A 377 -12.85 -9.24 12.26
N ARG A 378 -11.63 -8.89 11.82
CA ARG A 378 -10.63 -8.26 12.68
C ARG A 378 -11.13 -6.94 13.26
N LEU A 379 -11.71 -6.06 12.44
CA LEU A 379 -12.25 -4.78 12.87
C LEU A 379 -13.42 -4.95 13.85
N ASN A 380 -14.28 -5.95 13.64
CA ASN A 380 -15.38 -6.24 14.54
C ASN A 380 -14.93 -6.69 15.94
N ASN A 381 -13.74 -7.25 16.04
CA ASN A 381 -13.15 -7.66 17.31
C ASN A 381 -12.41 -6.53 18.04
N LEU A 382 -12.27 -5.35 17.43
CA LEU A 382 -11.68 -4.18 18.09
C LEU A 382 -12.69 -3.54 19.05
N LEU A 383 -12.21 -3.16 20.23
CA LEU A 383 -13.01 -2.48 21.26
C LEU A 383 -13.17 -0.98 20.99
N GLN A 384 -12.36 -0.42 20.10
CA GLN A 384 -12.32 1.00 19.75
C GLN A 384 -12.89 1.27 18.35
N LYS A 385 -12.95 2.56 17.96
CA LYS A 385 -13.43 3.00 16.64
C LYS A 385 -12.76 2.21 15.52
N LYS A 386 -13.59 1.65 14.64
CA LYS A 386 -13.19 0.81 13.51
C LYS A 386 -12.81 1.62 12.26
N ILE A 387 -13.16 2.90 12.23
CA ILE A 387 -13.02 3.79 11.07
C ILE A 387 -11.61 4.30 10.94
N GLY A 388 -11.07 4.28 9.73
CA GLY A 388 -9.73 4.77 9.41
C GLY A 388 -8.59 3.86 9.85
N GLN A 389 -8.87 2.67 10.39
CA GLN A 389 -7.85 1.76 10.91
C GLN A 389 -7.35 0.74 9.88
N SER A 390 -8.04 0.60 8.76
CA SER A 390 -7.73 -0.41 7.75
C SER A 390 -6.91 0.14 6.60
N ILE A 391 -5.72 -0.38 6.43
CA ILE A 391 -4.91 -0.10 5.25
C ILE A 391 -5.53 -0.75 4.01
N LEU A 392 -6.14 -1.92 4.16
CA LEU A 392 -6.85 -2.60 3.08
C LEU A 392 -7.99 -1.73 2.52
N GLY A 393 -8.72 -1.03 3.38
CA GLY A 393 -9.73 -0.06 2.95
C GLY A 393 -9.14 1.05 2.08
N LYS A 394 -7.98 1.58 2.44
CA LYS A 394 -7.26 2.58 1.65
C LYS A 394 -6.76 2.03 0.32
N VAL A 395 -6.34 0.76 0.28
CA VAL A 395 -5.95 0.08 -0.96
C VAL A 395 -7.15 -0.04 -1.91
N HIS A 396 -8.31 -0.45 -1.41
CA HIS A 396 -9.53 -0.50 -2.21
C HIS A 396 -9.97 0.88 -2.71
N LEU A 397 -9.84 1.92 -1.88
CA LEU A 397 -10.13 3.29 -2.32
C LEU A 397 -9.15 3.76 -3.42
N ALA A 398 -7.89 3.39 -3.33
CA ALA A 398 -6.91 3.65 -4.39
C ALA A 398 -7.30 2.93 -5.70
N MET A 399 -7.85 1.71 -5.63
CA MET A 399 -8.38 1.01 -6.81
C MET A 399 -9.53 1.81 -7.46
N VAL A 400 -10.45 2.35 -6.66
CA VAL A 400 -11.54 3.21 -7.15
C VAL A 400 -10.99 4.37 -7.95
N ARG A 401 -10.03 5.10 -7.39
CA ARG A 401 -9.42 6.27 -8.04
C ARG A 401 -8.68 5.91 -9.33
N TYR A 402 -8.02 4.76 -9.38
CA TYR A 402 -7.39 4.28 -10.60
C TYR A 402 -8.39 3.89 -11.69
N HIS A 403 -9.52 3.27 -11.33
CA HIS A 403 -10.59 3.01 -12.28
C HIS A 403 -11.18 4.31 -12.81
N GLU A 404 -11.51 5.25 -11.95
CA GLU A 404 -12.05 6.57 -12.30
C GLU A 404 -11.10 7.37 -13.21
N ALA A 405 -9.80 7.29 -12.95
CA ALA A 405 -8.77 7.93 -13.77
C ALA A 405 -8.49 7.22 -15.10
N GLY A 406 -9.17 6.10 -15.39
CA GLY A 406 -8.97 5.32 -16.62
C GLY A 406 -7.64 4.59 -16.68
N ARG A 407 -6.98 4.34 -15.54
CA ARG A 407 -5.68 3.64 -15.49
C ARG A 407 -5.75 2.22 -16.02
N PHE A 408 -6.90 1.58 -15.90
CA PHE A 408 -7.12 0.17 -16.21
C PHE A 408 -7.96 -0.07 -17.48
N CYS A 409 -8.26 0.97 -18.25
CA CYS A 409 -9.00 0.86 -19.51
C CYS A 409 -8.19 1.40 -20.69
N GLU A 410 -8.57 1.07 -21.93
CA GLU A 410 -7.92 1.60 -23.11
C GLU A 410 -8.22 3.08 -23.33
N LYS A 411 -7.22 3.75 -23.96
CA LYS A 411 -7.41 5.11 -24.39
C LYS A 411 -8.63 5.12 -25.32
N ASP A 412 -9.67 5.84 -25.00
CA ASP A 412 -10.98 5.88 -25.70
C ASP A 412 -12.01 4.80 -25.29
N GLU A 413 -11.71 3.91 -24.35
CA GLU A 413 -12.70 3.06 -23.72
C GLU A 413 -13.30 3.72 -22.48
N GLN A 414 -14.58 3.44 -22.21
CA GLN A 414 -15.18 3.81 -20.93
C GLN A 414 -14.52 3.01 -19.80
N TRP A 415 -14.16 3.72 -18.73
CA TRP A 415 -13.64 3.07 -17.54
C TRP A 415 -14.71 2.19 -16.86
N ASP A 416 -14.26 1.15 -16.17
CA ASP A 416 -15.12 0.15 -15.55
C ASP A 416 -15.74 0.68 -14.25
N GLN A 417 -16.96 1.23 -14.37
CA GLN A 417 -17.73 1.78 -13.27
C GLN A 417 -18.19 0.73 -12.27
N GLU A 418 -18.51 -0.48 -12.73
CA GLU A 418 -18.95 -1.57 -11.86
C GLU A 418 -17.82 -2.04 -10.94
N SER A 419 -16.61 -2.20 -11.49
CA SER A 419 -15.44 -2.53 -10.68
C SER A 419 -15.06 -1.43 -9.72
N ALA A 420 -15.17 -0.16 -10.13
CA ALA A 420 -14.96 0.96 -9.23
C ALA A 420 -15.94 0.96 -8.05
N MET A 421 -17.22 0.75 -8.32
CA MET A 421 -18.25 0.64 -7.27
C MET A 421 -18.00 -0.58 -6.37
N TYR A 422 -17.59 -1.71 -6.95
CA TYR A 422 -17.21 -2.90 -6.20
C TYR A 422 -16.12 -2.59 -5.17
N HIS A 423 -15.07 -1.87 -5.56
CA HIS A 423 -13.98 -1.50 -4.66
C HIS A 423 -14.40 -0.42 -3.66
N LEU A 424 -15.27 0.51 -4.04
CA LEU A 424 -15.82 1.51 -3.12
C LEU A 424 -16.60 0.87 -1.97
N GLU A 425 -17.43 -0.12 -2.28
CA GLU A 425 -18.15 -0.90 -1.26
C GLU A 425 -17.17 -1.64 -0.31
N ARG A 426 -16.10 -2.23 -0.85
CA ARG A 426 -15.08 -2.91 -0.03
C ARG A 426 -14.32 -1.94 0.86
N ALA A 427 -13.97 -0.77 0.35
CA ALA A 427 -13.34 0.28 1.15
C ALA A 427 -14.25 0.72 2.31
N ALA A 428 -15.54 0.90 2.06
CA ALA A 428 -16.51 1.23 3.09
C ALA A 428 -16.68 0.10 4.12
N MET A 429 -16.73 -1.16 3.69
CA MET A 429 -16.78 -2.33 4.58
C MET A 429 -15.57 -2.39 5.51
N CYS A 430 -14.40 -1.96 5.04
CA CYS A 430 -13.18 -1.85 5.83
C CYS A 430 -13.12 -0.58 6.70
N GLY A 431 -14.17 0.24 6.71
CA GLY A 431 -14.22 1.44 7.56
C GLY A 431 -13.47 2.64 7.00
N GLU A 432 -13.26 2.72 5.70
CA GLU A 432 -12.68 3.92 5.07
C GLU A 432 -13.73 5.03 5.01
N LEU A 433 -13.50 6.12 5.78
CA LEU A 433 -14.50 7.16 6.00
C LEU A 433 -14.95 7.83 4.70
N GLU A 434 -14.02 8.16 3.82
CA GLU A 434 -14.30 8.79 2.54
C GLU A 434 -15.23 7.92 1.66
N ALA A 435 -15.01 6.60 1.67
CA ALA A 435 -15.85 5.65 0.95
C ALA A 435 -17.24 5.51 1.57
N ILE A 436 -17.33 5.51 2.90
CA ILE A 436 -18.60 5.46 3.63
C ILE A 436 -19.45 6.68 3.31
N VAL A 437 -18.87 7.88 3.36
CA VAL A 437 -19.55 9.14 3.04
C VAL A 437 -20.02 9.13 1.59
N ALA A 438 -19.15 8.78 0.64
CA ALA A 438 -19.48 8.73 -0.78
C ALA A 438 -20.63 7.75 -1.06
N LEU A 439 -20.61 6.55 -0.52
CA LEU A 439 -21.70 5.58 -0.66
C LEU A 439 -22.99 6.06 -0.02
N GLY A 440 -22.92 6.67 1.16
CA GLY A 440 -24.07 7.24 1.82
C GLY A 440 -24.75 8.31 0.99
N GLN A 441 -23.98 9.25 0.47
CA GLN A 441 -24.47 10.32 -0.41
C GLN A 441 -25.02 9.76 -1.72
N CYS A 442 -24.32 8.84 -2.37
CA CYS A 442 -24.78 8.20 -3.60
C CYS A 442 -26.12 7.47 -3.40
N CYS A 443 -26.27 6.70 -2.34
CA CYS A 443 -27.50 5.99 -2.02
C CYS A 443 -28.69 6.90 -1.73
N LEU A 444 -28.44 8.12 -1.26
CA LEU A 444 -29.47 9.12 -0.94
C LEU A 444 -29.66 10.18 -2.05
N GLN A 445 -29.09 9.97 -3.23
CA GLN A 445 -29.15 10.90 -4.36
C GLN A 445 -28.60 12.29 -4.02
N LEU A 446 -27.62 12.35 -3.12
CA LEU A 446 -26.93 13.59 -2.74
C LEU A 446 -25.67 13.76 -3.59
N PRO A 447 -25.21 15.01 -3.82
CA PRO A 447 -23.94 15.24 -4.51
C PRO A 447 -22.76 14.59 -3.77
N TYR A 448 -21.87 13.95 -4.50
CA TYR A 448 -20.66 13.34 -3.98
C TYR A 448 -19.51 13.48 -4.99
N HIS A 449 -18.27 13.35 -4.50
CA HIS A 449 -17.07 13.68 -5.29
C HIS A 449 -16.30 12.45 -5.79
N ILE A 450 -16.65 11.26 -5.31
CA ILE A 450 -16.09 9.98 -5.79
C ILE A 450 -17.12 9.33 -6.68
N LEU A 451 -16.74 8.99 -7.91
CA LEU A 451 -17.64 8.43 -8.92
C LEU A 451 -18.89 9.31 -9.16
N PRO A 452 -18.73 10.61 -9.46
CA PRO A 452 -19.85 11.55 -9.50
C PRO A 452 -20.89 11.22 -10.57
N ASP A 453 -20.51 10.47 -11.60
CA ASP A 453 -21.39 10.07 -12.71
C ASP A 453 -22.14 8.75 -12.43
N MET A 454 -21.93 8.15 -11.26
CA MET A 454 -22.63 6.93 -10.87
C MET A 454 -23.95 7.26 -10.19
N GLU A 455 -25.03 6.75 -10.73
CA GLU A 455 -26.36 6.89 -10.14
C GLU A 455 -26.84 5.52 -9.64
N LEU A 456 -27.23 5.45 -8.39
CA LEU A 456 -27.93 4.30 -7.84
C LEU A 456 -29.45 4.53 -7.89
N GLU A 457 -30.20 3.45 -8.04
CA GLU A 457 -31.64 3.51 -8.07
C GLU A 457 -32.22 4.06 -6.75
N ASP A 458 -33.12 5.03 -6.82
CA ASP A 458 -33.84 5.54 -5.65
C ASP A 458 -34.92 4.56 -5.20
N ASN A 459 -34.54 3.68 -4.26
CA ASN A 459 -35.43 2.70 -3.66
C ASN A 459 -35.26 2.63 -2.14
N ALA A 460 -36.24 2.02 -1.46
CA ALA A 460 -36.24 1.92 0.00
C ALA A 460 -34.96 1.22 0.56
N GLY A 461 -34.42 0.24 -0.16
CA GLY A 461 -33.21 -0.48 0.25
C GLY A 461 -31.98 0.44 0.21
N ASN A 462 -31.82 1.21 -0.87
CA ASN A 462 -30.71 2.15 -1.00
C ASN A 462 -30.84 3.33 -0.02
N ARG A 463 -32.03 3.84 0.22
CA ARG A 463 -32.26 4.87 1.26
C ARG A 463 -31.86 4.36 2.65
N MET A 464 -32.23 3.14 3.02
CA MET A 464 -31.84 2.56 4.29
C MET A 464 -30.32 2.35 4.39
N ARG A 465 -29.69 1.85 3.33
CA ARG A 465 -28.23 1.70 3.27
C ARG A 465 -27.52 3.05 3.38
N GLY A 466 -27.98 4.04 2.62
CA GLY A 466 -27.41 5.39 2.59
C GLY A 466 -27.48 6.06 3.95
N PHE A 467 -28.64 6.04 4.59
CA PHE A 467 -28.78 6.57 5.95
C PHE A 467 -27.88 5.89 6.96
N LYS A 468 -27.77 4.56 6.89
CA LYS A 468 -26.88 3.78 7.77
C LYS A 468 -25.39 4.18 7.58
N TYR A 469 -24.95 4.37 6.33
CA TYR A 469 -23.59 4.83 6.04
C TYR A 469 -23.34 6.24 6.58
N LEU A 470 -24.27 7.19 6.35
CA LEU A 470 -24.11 8.57 6.85
C LEU A 470 -24.18 8.65 8.36
N LEU A 471 -25.00 7.83 9.01
CA LEU A 471 -25.02 7.73 10.47
C LEU A 471 -23.69 7.22 11.00
N GLN A 472 -23.12 6.20 10.38
CA GLN A 472 -21.81 5.67 10.74
C GLN A 472 -20.71 6.71 10.54
N ALA A 473 -20.76 7.49 9.47
CA ALA A 473 -19.81 8.58 9.22
C ALA A 473 -19.96 9.72 10.25
N ALA A 474 -21.21 10.08 10.60
CA ALA A 474 -21.49 11.08 11.61
C ALA A 474 -20.96 10.65 13.00
N GLU A 475 -21.17 9.38 13.39
CA GLU A 475 -20.62 8.80 14.60
C GLU A 475 -19.07 8.79 14.61
N ALA A 476 -18.46 8.73 13.43
CA ALA A 476 -17.02 8.80 13.24
C ALA A 476 -16.46 10.23 13.28
N GLY A 477 -17.34 11.24 13.28
CA GLY A 477 -16.93 12.64 13.39
C GLY A 477 -16.94 13.39 12.03
N ASP A 478 -17.57 12.85 10.99
CA ASP A 478 -17.75 13.60 9.73
C ASP A 478 -18.83 14.66 9.88
N ARG A 479 -18.44 15.95 9.88
CA ARG A 479 -19.34 17.08 10.09
C ARG A 479 -20.44 17.16 9.04
N SER A 480 -20.10 16.96 7.78
CA SER A 480 -21.08 16.97 6.70
C SER A 480 -22.17 15.91 6.88
N SER A 481 -21.77 14.70 7.25
CA SER A 481 -22.71 13.61 7.56
C SER A 481 -23.55 13.89 8.79
N MET A 482 -23.00 14.52 9.84
CA MET A 482 -23.76 14.95 11.02
C MET A 482 -24.90 15.89 10.61
N ILE A 483 -24.64 16.87 9.74
CA ILE A 483 -25.64 17.83 9.26
C ILE A 483 -26.71 17.15 8.41
N ILE A 484 -26.32 16.23 7.52
CA ILE A 484 -27.26 15.47 6.70
C ILE A 484 -28.18 14.61 7.58
N VAL A 485 -27.60 13.92 8.57
CA VAL A 485 -28.36 13.09 9.53
C VAL A 485 -29.28 13.98 10.37
N ALA A 486 -28.79 15.12 10.86
CA ALA A 486 -29.61 16.08 11.61
C ALA A 486 -30.82 16.55 10.79
N ARG A 487 -30.62 16.92 9.53
CA ARG A 487 -31.69 17.31 8.62
C ARG A 487 -32.69 16.21 8.34
N ALA A 488 -32.21 14.98 8.22
CA ALA A 488 -33.11 13.84 8.04
C ALA A 488 -34.05 13.65 9.23
N PHE A 489 -33.52 13.76 10.46
CA PHE A 489 -34.35 13.74 11.66
C PHE A 489 -35.21 14.98 11.83
N ASP A 490 -34.72 16.14 11.41
CA ASP A 490 -35.46 17.40 11.48
C ASP A 490 -36.72 17.39 10.55
N THR A 491 -36.52 16.97 9.31
CA THR A 491 -37.57 17.06 8.28
C THR A 491 -38.37 15.76 8.09
N GLY A 492 -37.85 14.65 8.55
CA GLY A 492 -38.37 13.32 8.26
C GLY A 492 -38.05 12.81 6.84
N VAL A 493 -37.35 13.63 6.02
CA VAL A 493 -36.97 13.26 4.66
C VAL A 493 -35.58 12.60 4.65
N GLY A 494 -35.46 11.50 3.92
CA GLY A 494 -34.19 10.75 3.83
C GLY A 494 -33.95 9.76 4.99
N LEU A 495 -34.87 9.63 5.94
CA LEU A 495 -34.83 8.61 6.96
C LEU A 495 -35.07 7.22 6.38
N SER A 496 -34.46 6.20 6.98
CA SER A 496 -34.81 4.82 6.74
C SER A 496 -36.22 4.50 7.24
N ALA A 497 -36.88 3.48 6.66
CA ALA A 497 -38.29 3.15 6.96
C ALA A 497 -38.57 2.77 8.42
N ASP A 498 -37.54 2.40 9.17
CA ASP A 498 -37.57 2.05 10.59
C ASP A 498 -37.45 3.25 11.53
N ARG A 499 -37.25 4.45 11.01
CA ARG A 499 -37.05 5.68 11.78
C ARG A 499 -38.08 6.74 11.44
N LYS A 500 -38.35 7.59 12.40
CA LYS A 500 -39.31 8.69 12.29
C LYS A 500 -38.62 10.03 12.55
N GLN A 501 -39.25 11.10 12.13
CA GLN A 501 -38.88 12.46 12.47
C GLN A 501 -38.72 12.58 14.00
N ASP A 502 -37.57 13.09 14.41
CA ASP A 502 -37.21 13.21 15.84
C ASP A 502 -36.30 14.42 16.03
N TRP A 503 -36.82 15.48 16.63
CA TRP A 503 -36.09 16.72 16.85
C TRP A 503 -35.08 16.63 17.96
N ALA A 504 -35.23 15.72 18.92
CA ALA A 504 -34.21 15.48 19.93
C ALA A 504 -32.93 14.90 19.31
N GLU A 505 -33.09 13.96 18.39
CA GLU A 505 -31.96 13.42 17.59
C GLU A 505 -31.39 14.51 16.65
N ALA A 506 -32.24 15.29 15.98
CA ALA A 506 -31.77 16.37 15.11
C ALA A 506 -30.91 17.39 15.86
N VAL A 507 -31.35 17.84 17.03
CA VAL A 507 -30.60 18.76 17.90
C VAL A 507 -29.28 18.13 18.35
N HIS A 508 -29.28 16.85 18.72
CA HIS A 508 -28.06 16.14 19.08
C HIS A 508 -26.99 16.22 17.96
N TRP A 509 -27.40 15.95 16.74
CA TRP A 509 -26.47 15.96 15.60
C TRP A 509 -26.09 17.37 15.14
N TYR A 510 -27.02 18.36 15.19
CA TYR A 510 -26.66 19.77 14.95
C TYR A 510 -25.64 20.29 15.98
N ASN A 511 -25.85 19.99 17.25
CA ASN A 511 -24.90 20.35 18.31
C ASN A 511 -23.54 19.67 18.12
N SER A 512 -23.55 18.39 17.73
CA SER A 512 -22.30 17.66 17.46
C SER A 512 -21.52 18.34 16.32
N ALA A 513 -22.21 18.75 15.25
CA ALA A 513 -21.60 19.48 14.14
C ALA A 513 -21.09 20.88 14.55
N LEU A 514 -21.85 21.59 15.39
CA LEU A 514 -21.47 22.91 15.90
C LEU A 514 -20.26 22.87 16.85
N ASN A 515 -20.11 21.79 17.61
CA ASN A 515 -18.99 21.59 18.54
C ASN A 515 -17.72 21.09 17.85
N MET A 516 -17.79 20.70 16.59
CA MET A 516 -16.59 20.44 15.80
C MET A 516 -15.96 21.79 15.46
N MET A 517 -14.86 22.09 16.13
CA MET A 517 -14.02 23.22 15.77
C MET A 517 -13.27 22.87 14.48
N ASP A 518 -13.57 23.58 13.41
CA ASP A 518 -12.72 23.62 12.24
C ASP A 518 -11.44 24.39 12.63
N TYR A 519 -10.47 23.69 13.17
CA TYR A 519 -9.11 24.20 13.23
C TYR A 519 -8.52 24.08 11.83
N ASP A 520 -8.78 25.10 11.03
CA ASP A 520 -7.92 25.38 9.91
C ASP A 520 -6.60 25.94 10.50
N GLU A 521 -5.48 25.23 10.31
CA GLU A 521 -4.16 25.64 10.83
C GLU A 521 -3.70 27.01 10.31
N GLY A 522 -4.42 27.60 9.34
CA GLY A 522 -4.16 28.90 8.77
C GLY A 522 -4.93 30.07 9.39
N GLY A 523 -5.93 29.84 10.21
CA GLY A 523 -6.76 30.90 10.84
C GLY A 523 -7.56 31.74 9.86
N GLU A 524 -7.70 31.35 8.59
CA GLU A 524 -8.58 31.98 7.63
C GLU A 524 -9.98 31.36 7.76
N PHE A 525 -10.92 32.16 8.19
CA PHE A 525 -12.33 31.80 8.23
C PHE A 525 -12.86 31.66 6.78
N ASP A 526 -13.04 30.43 6.33
CA ASP A 526 -13.69 30.18 5.05
C ASP A 526 -15.21 30.47 5.14
N GLY A 527 -15.58 31.67 4.75
CA GLY A 527 -16.97 32.11 4.68
C GLY A 527 -17.80 31.43 3.58
N THR A 528 -17.23 30.46 2.88
CA THR A 528 -17.86 29.71 1.78
C THR A 528 -18.43 28.36 2.20
N GLN A 529 -18.40 28.01 3.50
CA GLN A 529 -19.03 26.78 3.99
C GLN A 529 -20.54 26.81 3.68
N ASP A 530 -21.02 25.79 3.00
CA ASP A 530 -22.43 25.64 2.64
C ASP A 530 -23.39 25.61 3.83
N GLU A 531 -22.84 25.34 5.03
CA GLU A 531 -23.58 25.21 6.29
C GLU A 531 -22.93 26.00 7.42
N PRO A 532 -23.01 27.33 7.37
CA PRO A 532 -22.39 28.18 8.37
C PRO A 532 -23.04 28.03 9.75
N ARG A 533 -22.24 28.21 10.79
CA ARG A 533 -22.62 28.10 12.20
C ARG A 533 -23.93 28.82 12.55
N HIS A 534 -24.12 30.02 12.05
CA HIS A 534 -25.31 30.83 12.35
C HIS A 534 -26.62 30.22 11.83
N LEU A 535 -26.60 29.48 10.70
CA LEU A 535 -27.77 28.80 10.19
C LEU A 535 -28.17 27.60 11.04
N LEU A 536 -27.19 26.81 11.46
CA LEU A 536 -27.42 25.63 12.30
C LEU A 536 -27.96 26.04 13.68
N LEU A 537 -27.35 27.06 14.30
CA LEU A 537 -27.82 27.61 15.58
C LEU A 537 -29.24 28.15 15.48
N ALA A 538 -29.57 28.91 14.41
CA ALA A 538 -30.88 29.46 14.20
C ALA A 538 -31.95 28.36 14.01
N ARG A 539 -31.61 27.30 13.29
CA ARG A 539 -32.52 26.15 13.11
C ARG A 539 -32.78 25.43 14.42
N GLU A 540 -31.75 25.21 15.19
CA GLU A 540 -31.87 24.61 16.53
C GLU A 540 -32.74 25.45 17.46
N ALA A 541 -32.58 26.79 17.41
CA ALA A 541 -33.39 27.73 18.17
C ALA A 541 -34.88 27.64 17.77
N GLU A 542 -35.18 27.57 16.48
CA GLU A 542 -36.56 27.39 15.99
C GLU A 542 -37.20 26.10 16.52
N MET A 543 -36.47 25.01 16.54
CA MET A 543 -36.96 23.73 17.08
C MET A 543 -37.28 23.81 18.55
N TYR A 544 -36.44 24.46 19.37
CA TYR A 544 -36.75 24.67 20.80
C TYR A 544 -37.88 25.66 21.03
N GLN A 545 -38.04 26.68 20.18
CA GLN A 545 -39.13 27.61 20.30
C GLN A 545 -40.47 26.94 20.01
N GLU A 546 -40.54 26.11 18.97
CA GLU A 546 -41.75 25.46 18.49
C GLU A 546 -42.12 24.23 19.33
N GLY A 547 -41.11 23.41 19.66
CA GLY A 547 -41.31 22.12 20.29
C GLY A 547 -42.00 21.12 19.39
N GLY A 548 -42.04 19.86 19.77
CA GLY A 548 -42.68 18.79 19.02
C GLY A 548 -41.69 17.73 18.56
N HIS A 549 -42.15 16.69 17.90
CA HIS A 549 -41.35 15.60 17.40
C HIS A 549 -40.31 15.08 18.41
N ASN A 550 -40.77 14.79 19.64
CA ASN A 550 -39.95 14.29 20.76
C ASN A 550 -39.03 15.33 21.40
N LEU A 551 -39.14 16.62 21.05
CA LEU A 551 -38.40 17.71 21.69
C LEU A 551 -39.41 18.61 22.46
N ALA A 552 -39.14 18.85 23.76
CA ALA A 552 -39.92 19.79 24.54
C ALA A 552 -39.60 21.24 24.10
N ALA A 553 -40.63 22.10 24.04
CA ALA A 553 -40.42 23.51 23.83
C ALA A 553 -39.63 24.12 25.01
N ASP A 554 -38.65 24.94 24.70
CA ASP A 554 -37.82 25.65 25.67
C ASP A 554 -37.52 27.05 25.12
N PRO A 555 -38.41 28.05 25.43
CA PRO A 555 -38.24 29.42 24.95
C PRO A 555 -36.96 30.08 25.46
N GLN A 556 -36.49 29.75 26.67
CA GLN A 556 -35.24 30.25 27.21
C GLN A 556 -34.06 29.79 26.32
N ARG A 557 -33.96 28.49 26.12
CA ARG A 557 -32.91 27.91 25.26
C ARG A 557 -32.99 28.44 23.83
N ALA A 558 -34.19 28.61 23.28
CA ALA A 558 -34.41 29.20 21.96
C ALA A 558 -33.85 30.63 21.86
N GLY A 559 -34.15 31.50 22.84
CA GLY A 559 -33.64 32.85 22.87
C GLY A 559 -32.12 32.91 23.00
N ASP A 560 -31.54 32.05 23.82
CA ASP A 560 -30.07 31.96 23.98
C ASP A 560 -29.41 31.52 22.65
N LEU A 561 -29.96 30.51 21.97
CA LEU A 561 -29.44 30.02 20.67
C LEU A 561 -29.63 31.06 19.53
N PHE A 562 -30.74 31.81 19.50
CA PHE A 562 -30.88 32.90 18.54
C PHE A 562 -29.82 34.02 18.80
N THR A 563 -29.48 34.29 20.05
CA THR A 563 -28.40 35.23 20.39
C THR A 563 -27.05 34.74 19.90
N GLU A 564 -26.72 33.46 20.16
CA GLU A 564 -25.52 32.82 19.61
C GLU A 564 -25.49 32.86 18.08
N ALA A 565 -26.63 32.60 17.41
CA ALA A 565 -26.75 32.69 15.98
C ALA A 565 -26.52 34.13 15.46
N ALA A 566 -27.03 35.13 16.16
CA ALA A 566 -26.80 36.55 15.84
C ALA A 566 -25.31 36.90 15.95
N GLU A 567 -24.64 36.49 17.02
CA GLU A 567 -23.20 36.70 17.20
C GLU A 567 -22.39 36.03 16.11
N ALA A 568 -22.72 34.79 15.74
CA ALA A 568 -22.09 34.07 14.63
C ALA A 568 -22.33 34.76 13.28
N ALA A 569 -23.54 35.31 13.05
CA ALA A 569 -23.86 36.07 11.85
C ALA A 569 -23.07 37.39 11.79
N MET A 570 -22.88 38.04 12.92
CA MET A 570 -22.05 39.25 13.00
C MET A 570 -20.59 38.93 12.67
N ALA A 571 -20.05 37.85 13.22
CA ALA A 571 -18.71 37.38 12.90
C ALA A 571 -18.54 37.07 11.39
N ALA A 572 -19.59 36.56 10.76
CA ALA A 572 -19.66 36.32 9.31
C ALA A 572 -20.00 37.57 8.47
N MET A 573 -19.94 38.78 9.06
CA MET A 573 -20.28 40.07 8.42
C MET A 573 -21.71 40.16 7.86
N LYS A 574 -22.66 39.39 8.40
CA LYS A 574 -24.06 39.37 8.02
C LYS A 574 -24.94 40.16 8.99
N GLY A 575 -24.64 41.44 9.21
CA GLY A 575 -25.27 42.29 10.23
C GLY A 575 -26.80 42.41 10.10
N ARG A 576 -27.35 42.40 8.89
CA ARG A 576 -28.80 42.43 8.70
C ARG A 576 -29.47 41.15 9.22
N LEU A 577 -28.83 40.00 8.99
CA LEU A 577 -29.30 38.70 9.46
C LEU A 577 -29.15 38.59 10.98
N ALA A 578 -28.04 39.10 11.53
CA ALA A 578 -27.84 39.17 12.97
C ALA A 578 -28.94 39.91 13.69
N ASN A 579 -29.34 41.07 13.17
CA ASN A 579 -30.47 41.84 13.74
C ASN A 579 -31.80 41.04 13.72
N GLN A 580 -32.06 40.26 12.68
CA GLN A 580 -33.23 39.40 12.63
C GLN A 580 -33.18 38.32 13.72
N TYR A 581 -32.03 37.74 13.97
CA TYR A 581 -31.90 36.74 15.01
C TYR A 581 -32.02 37.35 16.42
N TYR A 582 -31.51 38.54 16.66
CA TYR A 582 -31.74 39.26 17.95
C TYR A 582 -33.25 39.53 18.19
N MET A 583 -34.00 39.94 17.15
CA MET A 583 -35.44 40.10 17.27
C MET A 583 -36.15 38.79 17.62
N LYS A 584 -35.75 37.68 16.95
CA LYS A 584 -36.30 36.34 17.26
C LYS A 584 -35.92 35.88 18.69
N ALA A 585 -34.77 36.27 19.20
CA ALA A 585 -34.39 35.99 20.58
C ALA A 585 -35.33 36.69 21.58
N GLU A 586 -35.62 37.97 21.36
CA GLU A 586 -36.57 38.72 22.18
C GLU A 586 -37.99 38.12 22.11
N GLU A 587 -38.45 37.71 20.92
CA GLU A 587 -39.73 37.03 20.74
C GLU A 587 -39.80 35.69 21.49
N ALA A 588 -38.70 34.92 21.49
CA ALA A 588 -38.64 33.64 22.20
C ALA A 588 -38.71 33.86 23.72
N TRP A 589 -37.96 34.81 24.27
CA TRP A 589 -38.03 35.12 25.70
C TRP A 589 -39.35 35.69 26.14
N ALA A 590 -40.05 36.45 25.27
CA ALA A 590 -41.37 36.98 25.59
C ALA A 590 -42.40 35.86 25.82
N GLN A 591 -42.26 34.71 25.19
CA GLN A 591 -43.10 33.54 25.44
C GLN A 591 -42.96 32.91 26.82
N MET A 592 -41.93 33.28 27.58
CA MET A 592 -41.76 32.83 28.96
C MET A 592 -42.60 33.62 29.97
N GLU A 593 -43.08 34.82 29.56
CA GLU A 593 -43.83 35.69 30.45
C GLU A 593 -45.36 35.48 30.33
N GLU A 594 -45.80 34.68 29.35
CA GLU A 594 -47.16 34.23 29.22
C GLU A 594 -47.37 32.83 29.86
#